data_2e713b09033b5c8249b042315c5d8543
#
_entry.id   2e713b09033b5c8249b042315c5d8543
#
_cell.length_a   1.000
_cell.length_b   1.000
_cell.length_c   1.000
_cell.angle_alpha   90.00
_cell.angle_beta   90.00
_cell.angle_gamma   90.00
#
_symmetry.space_group_name_H-M   'P 1'
#
loop_
_entity.id
_entity.type
_entity.pdbx_description
1 polymer ?
#
loop_
_entity_poly.entity_id
_entity_poly.type
_entity_poly.pdbx_seq_one_letter_code
_entity_poly.pdbx_strand_id
1 'polypeptide(L)'
;MKISIIGPGHTAIPPVGWGAVETLIWDMRNALIELGHQVQIINTTDPNKIIAQINNYRPDFVHIHYDDWVVLYPYIQYPCACTSHYGYLEREEMFGGYANIANSFTKIQPRIFCLSEGIKKVYNVLMNIPKEKLFISPNGVNCSAFRSTNTPHHADRSIYLAKIDYRKRQHLFQSIDSLYYAGNIVDERFDKEKNYLGEWSKEFLYSNLTEYGNLVLLSDGEAHPLVCMEAFAAGLGVVVTEWGKANLDVDKKFITVIPEKHINDLEFLEYEIVKNREYSINHREEILDYAEKFDWINIVRNHYIPNIEKVFSK
;
A
#
# COMPACT_ATOMS: atom_id res chain seq x y z
N MET A 1 -10.27 22.88 -2.46
CA MET A 1 -9.02 23.18 -1.73
C MET A 1 -7.83 23.07 -2.64
N LYS A 2 -6.74 23.78 -2.32
CA LYS A 2 -5.42 23.62 -2.94
C LYS A 2 -4.55 22.73 -2.06
N ILE A 3 -4.06 21.62 -2.59
CA ILE A 3 -3.32 20.61 -1.82
C ILE A 3 -1.93 20.43 -2.46
N SER A 4 -0.87 20.47 -1.65
CA SER A 4 0.48 20.05 -2.06
C SER A 4 0.81 18.69 -1.51
N ILE A 5 1.18 17.74 -2.38
CA ILE A 5 1.61 16.39 -2.00
C ILE A 5 3.12 16.29 -2.24
N ILE A 6 3.86 15.91 -1.19
CA ILE A 6 5.32 15.77 -1.25
C ILE A 6 5.66 14.28 -1.38
N GLY A 7 6.26 13.91 -2.52
CA GLY A 7 6.73 12.57 -2.81
C GLY A 7 8.19 12.32 -2.43
N PRO A 8 8.70 11.10 -2.66
CA PRO A 8 10.08 10.71 -2.32
C PRO A 8 11.18 11.49 -3.05
N GLY A 9 10.94 11.89 -4.30
CA GLY A 9 11.89 12.65 -5.11
C GLY A 9 12.87 11.79 -5.92
N HIS A 10 12.90 10.50 -5.73
CA HIS A 10 13.89 9.60 -6.38
C HIS A 10 13.38 8.99 -7.70
N THR A 11 12.09 8.78 -7.81
CA THR A 11 11.42 8.17 -8.98
C THR A 11 10.36 9.13 -9.51
N ALA A 12 10.11 9.14 -10.81
CA ALA A 12 9.07 9.97 -11.42
C ALA A 12 7.67 9.65 -10.87
N ILE A 13 6.78 10.64 -10.84
CA ILE A 13 5.35 10.47 -10.53
C ILE A 13 4.53 10.97 -11.73
N PRO A 14 3.78 10.11 -12.45
CA PRO A 14 3.65 8.67 -12.24
C PRO A 14 4.96 7.92 -12.53
N PRO A 15 5.20 6.75 -11.90
CA PRO A 15 6.41 5.99 -12.14
C PRO A 15 6.37 5.31 -13.52
N VAL A 16 7.55 5.14 -14.13
CA VAL A 16 7.73 4.25 -15.27
C VAL A 16 8.14 2.89 -14.70
N GLY A 17 7.24 1.92 -14.69
CA GLY A 17 7.45 0.61 -14.04
C GLY A 17 7.03 0.61 -12.57
N TRP A 18 7.86 0.01 -11.70
CA TRP A 18 7.55 -0.14 -10.26
C TRP A 18 7.78 1.15 -9.48
N GLY A 19 6.88 1.38 -8.53
CA GLY A 19 6.90 2.56 -7.66
C GLY A 19 5.57 2.65 -6.90
N ALA A 20 5.44 1.91 -5.78
CA ALA A 20 4.17 1.80 -5.06
C ALA A 20 3.70 3.15 -4.50
N VAL A 21 4.61 3.91 -3.86
CA VAL A 21 4.28 5.21 -3.27
C VAL A 21 4.00 6.24 -4.37
N GLU A 22 4.77 6.21 -5.46
CA GLU A 22 4.60 7.09 -6.61
C GLU A 22 3.27 6.85 -7.33
N THR A 23 2.89 5.58 -7.52
CA THR A 23 1.58 5.19 -8.08
C THR A 23 0.44 5.70 -7.19
N LEU A 24 0.54 5.43 -5.88
CA LEU A 24 -0.42 5.86 -4.89
C LEU A 24 -0.62 7.39 -4.90
N ILE A 25 0.47 8.16 -4.93
CA ILE A 25 0.41 9.63 -4.99
C ILE A 25 -0.30 10.08 -6.28
N TRP A 26 0.00 9.42 -7.41
CA TRP A 26 -0.61 9.74 -8.69
C TRP A 26 -2.12 9.46 -8.71
N ASP A 27 -2.54 8.29 -8.24
CA ASP A 27 -3.94 7.89 -8.23
C ASP A 27 -4.74 8.76 -7.25
N MET A 28 -4.20 9.00 -6.05
CA MET A 28 -4.80 9.92 -5.08
C MET A 28 -4.95 11.34 -5.63
N ARG A 29 -3.92 11.86 -6.33
CA ARG A 29 -4.01 13.16 -7.00
C ARG A 29 -5.15 13.20 -8.01
N ASN A 30 -5.31 12.14 -8.82
CA ASN A 30 -6.37 12.08 -9.83
C ASN A 30 -7.76 12.06 -9.19
N ALA A 31 -7.97 11.28 -8.13
CA ALA A 31 -9.22 11.26 -7.37
C ALA A 31 -9.52 12.63 -6.73
N LEU A 32 -8.53 13.31 -6.19
CA LEU A 32 -8.69 14.66 -5.63
C LEU A 32 -9.11 15.68 -6.71
N ILE A 33 -8.54 15.61 -7.91
CA ILE A 33 -8.90 16.49 -9.03
C ILE A 33 -10.33 16.20 -9.50
N GLU A 34 -10.71 14.94 -9.62
CA GLU A 34 -12.07 14.52 -9.97
C GLU A 34 -13.10 15.06 -8.97
N LEU A 35 -12.75 15.12 -7.68
CA LEU A 35 -13.56 15.70 -6.61
C LEU A 35 -13.48 17.24 -6.53
N GLY A 36 -12.86 17.91 -7.52
CA GLY A 36 -12.84 19.36 -7.66
C GLY A 36 -11.75 20.10 -6.84
N HIS A 37 -10.71 19.38 -6.36
CA HIS A 37 -9.57 19.98 -5.68
C HIS A 37 -8.46 20.34 -6.68
N GLN A 38 -7.62 21.32 -6.33
CA GLN A 38 -6.40 21.66 -7.06
C GLN A 38 -5.22 20.98 -6.37
N VAL A 39 -4.42 20.23 -7.12
CA VAL A 39 -3.33 19.43 -6.55
C VAL A 39 -2.01 19.72 -7.24
N GLN A 40 -0.99 20.06 -6.44
CA GLN A 40 0.41 20.09 -6.84
C GLN A 40 1.14 18.87 -6.27
N ILE A 41 1.91 18.17 -7.11
CA ILE A 41 2.89 17.18 -6.65
C ILE A 41 4.26 17.85 -6.61
N ILE A 42 4.93 17.77 -5.47
CA ILE A 42 6.32 18.20 -5.27
C ILE A 42 7.16 16.93 -5.12
N ASN A 43 8.02 16.67 -6.11
CA ASN A 43 8.78 15.43 -6.17
C ASN A 43 10.26 15.73 -6.49
N THR A 44 11.02 16.08 -5.47
CA THR A 44 12.44 16.42 -5.55
C THR A 44 13.16 16.03 -4.26
N THR A 45 14.44 15.73 -4.35
CA THR A 45 15.33 15.43 -3.21
C THR A 45 15.95 16.67 -2.58
N ASP A 46 15.65 17.88 -3.08
CA ASP A 46 16.17 19.14 -2.57
C ASP A 46 15.16 19.79 -1.59
N PRO A 47 15.46 19.81 -0.28
CA PRO A 47 14.54 20.36 0.73
C PRO A 47 14.22 21.85 0.53
N ASN A 48 15.18 22.64 0.00
CA ASN A 48 14.94 24.06 -0.26
C ASN A 48 13.95 24.23 -1.41
N LYS A 49 14.04 23.40 -2.45
CA LYS A 49 13.06 23.41 -3.55
C LYS A 49 11.69 22.97 -3.08
N ILE A 50 11.59 21.99 -2.15
CA ILE A 50 10.31 21.60 -1.58
C ILE A 50 9.64 22.81 -0.91
N ILE A 51 10.33 23.48 0.02
CA ILE A 51 9.79 24.65 0.74
C ILE A 51 9.46 25.79 -0.22
N ALA A 52 10.34 26.09 -1.21
CA ALA A 52 10.08 27.14 -2.19
C ALA A 52 8.83 26.85 -3.03
N GLN A 53 8.62 25.62 -3.48
CA GLN A 53 7.45 25.24 -4.26
C GLN A 53 6.16 25.30 -3.44
N ILE A 54 6.17 24.88 -2.17
CA ILE A 54 5.04 25.05 -1.24
C ILE A 54 4.67 26.53 -1.12
N ASN A 55 5.65 27.39 -0.83
CA ASN A 55 5.42 28.82 -0.61
C ASN A 55 4.92 29.54 -1.88
N ASN A 56 5.39 29.15 -3.06
CA ASN A 56 4.93 29.69 -4.34
C ASN A 56 3.48 29.27 -4.66
N TYR A 57 3.13 28.01 -4.37
CA TYR A 57 1.79 27.48 -4.65
C TYR A 57 0.74 27.99 -3.67
N ARG A 58 1.14 28.25 -2.42
CA ARG A 58 0.27 28.68 -1.30
C ARG A 58 -0.92 27.72 -1.11
N PRO A 59 -0.66 26.45 -0.73
CA PRO A 59 -1.72 25.48 -0.56
C PRO A 59 -2.56 25.75 0.69
N ASP A 60 -3.78 25.22 0.71
CA ASP A 60 -4.58 25.14 1.94
C ASP A 60 -4.05 24.03 2.86
N PHE A 61 -3.50 22.95 2.27
CA PHE A 61 -2.99 21.79 3.01
C PHE A 61 -1.75 21.18 2.33
N VAL A 62 -0.81 20.68 3.15
CA VAL A 62 0.39 19.97 2.71
C VAL A 62 0.36 18.53 3.23
N HIS A 63 0.64 17.55 2.37
CA HIS A 63 0.74 16.15 2.75
C HIS A 63 2.10 15.56 2.38
N ILE A 64 2.83 15.06 3.37
CA ILE A 64 4.16 14.45 3.22
C ILE A 64 3.98 12.93 3.13
N HIS A 65 4.38 12.31 2.02
CA HIS A 65 4.30 10.87 1.77
C HIS A 65 5.66 10.16 1.83
N TYR A 66 6.68 10.80 2.37
CA TYR A 66 8.01 10.20 2.52
C TYR A 66 8.62 10.56 3.87
N ASP A 67 8.99 9.54 4.63
CA ASP A 67 9.36 9.66 6.05
C ASP A 67 10.56 10.57 6.30
N ASP A 68 11.56 10.57 5.40
CA ASP A 68 12.74 11.44 5.52
C ASP A 68 12.35 12.94 5.53
N TRP A 69 11.26 13.30 4.87
CA TRP A 69 10.78 14.68 4.83
C TRP A 69 10.04 15.14 6.08
N VAL A 70 9.84 14.26 7.09
CA VAL A 70 9.25 14.68 8.36
C VAL A 70 10.07 15.81 9.02
N VAL A 71 11.38 15.87 8.76
CA VAL A 71 12.26 16.95 9.26
C VAL A 71 11.89 18.34 8.73
N LEU A 72 11.15 18.41 7.62
CA LEU A 72 10.66 19.68 7.05
C LEU A 72 9.37 20.18 7.73
N TYR A 73 8.67 19.31 8.46
CA TYR A 73 7.40 19.65 9.08
C TYR A 73 7.43 20.97 9.90
N PRO A 74 8.45 21.25 10.74
CA PRO A 74 8.52 22.50 11.50
C PRO A 74 8.70 23.78 10.66
N TYR A 75 9.14 23.63 9.42
CA TYR A 75 9.38 24.75 8.50
C TYR A 75 8.22 25.02 7.54
N ILE A 76 7.20 24.17 7.52
CA ILE A 76 6.00 24.32 6.69
C ILE A 76 4.99 25.19 7.46
N GLN A 77 4.66 26.37 6.89
CA GLN A 77 3.77 27.34 7.50
C GLN A 77 2.28 27.08 7.22
N TYR A 78 1.96 26.00 6.55
CA TYR A 78 0.60 25.60 6.18
C TYR A 78 0.15 24.41 7.02
N PRO A 79 -1.15 24.18 7.19
CA PRO A 79 -1.66 22.93 7.77
C PRO A 79 -1.05 21.73 7.07
N CYS A 80 -0.47 20.81 7.84
CA CYS A 80 0.33 19.72 7.29
C CYS A 80 0.08 18.41 8.05
N ALA A 81 0.16 17.28 7.33
CA ALA A 81 0.24 15.94 7.89
C ALA A 81 1.29 15.10 7.16
N CYS A 82 1.72 14.02 7.81
CA CYS A 82 2.63 13.02 7.24
C CYS A 82 1.93 11.67 7.14
N THR A 83 2.29 10.86 6.14
CA THR A 83 1.97 9.43 6.06
C THR A 83 3.26 8.64 5.84
N SER A 84 3.50 7.63 6.67
CA SER A 84 4.56 6.66 6.46
C SER A 84 4.06 5.46 5.67
N HIS A 85 4.89 4.99 4.75
CA HIS A 85 4.69 3.75 3.99
C HIS A 85 5.71 2.66 4.37
N TYR A 86 6.40 2.84 5.51
CA TYR A 86 7.40 1.89 5.98
C TYR A 86 6.74 0.57 6.42
N GLY A 87 7.16 -0.53 5.79
CA GLY A 87 6.50 -1.84 5.95
C GLY A 87 6.65 -2.50 7.32
N TYR A 88 7.60 -2.05 8.15
CA TYR A 88 7.84 -2.61 9.48
C TYR A 88 7.41 -1.69 10.63
N LEU A 89 6.50 -0.72 10.39
CA LEU A 89 6.06 0.18 11.47
C LEU A 89 5.48 -0.56 12.69
N GLU A 90 4.79 -1.66 12.47
CA GLU A 90 4.22 -2.49 13.56
C GLU A 90 5.21 -3.50 14.14
N ARG A 91 6.48 -3.47 13.69
CA ARG A 91 7.54 -4.39 14.10
C ARG A 91 8.80 -3.62 14.53
N GLU A 92 8.79 -3.09 15.76
CA GLU A 92 9.89 -2.27 16.30
C GLU A 92 11.24 -2.99 16.23
N GLU A 93 11.24 -4.31 16.45
CA GLU A 93 12.44 -5.15 16.38
C GLU A 93 13.09 -5.16 14.98
N MET A 94 12.35 -4.77 13.95
CA MET A 94 12.79 -4.70 12.56
C MET A 94 13.18 -3.28 12.11
N PHE A 95 13.15 -2.29 13.00
CA PHE A 95 13.41 -0.90 12.63
C PHE A 95 14.81 -0.67 12.04
N GLY A 96 15.87 -1.28 12.62
CA GLY A 96 17.20 -1.08 12.11
C GLY A 96 17.55 0.40 11.89
N GLY A 97 17.88 0.76 10.65
CA GLY A 97 18.16 2.15 10.25
C GLY A 97 16.99 3.11 10.35
N TYR A 98 15.74 2.61 10.34
CA TYR A 98 14.52 3.43 10.50
C TYR A 98 14.40 4.04 11.90
N ALA A 99 15.12 3.54 12.91
CA ALA A 99 15.08 4.07 14.28
C ALA A 99 15.37 5.59 14.34
N ASN A 100 16.25 6.12 13.48
CA ASN A 100 16.52 7.55 13.40
C ASN A 100 15.31 8.35 12.91
N ILE A 101 14.57 7.82 11.97
CA ILE A 101 13.33 8.42 11.44
C ILE A 101 12.24 8.38 12.51
N ALA A 102 12.08 7.24 13.20
CA ALA A 102 11.16 7.10 14.34
C ALA A 102 11.45 8.13 15.45
N ASN A 103 12.74 8.37 15.77
CA ASN A 103 13.16 9.43 16.69
C ASN A 103 12.79 10.83 16.19
N SER A 104 12.83 11.08 14.88
CA SER A 104 12.39 12.36 14.31
C SER A 104 10.89 12.56 14.49
N PHE A 105 10.06 11.55 14.26
CA PHE A 105 8.63 11.59 14.55
C PHE A 105 8.35 11.89 16.04
N THR A 106 9.08 11.20 16.94
CA THR A 106 8.96 11.42 18.39
C THR A 106 9.30 12.85 18.82
N LYS A 107 10.34 13.46 18.22
CA LYS A 107 10.78 14.82 18.55
C LYS A 107 9.89 15.91 17.95
N ILE A 108 9.48 15.73 16.69
CA ILE A 108 8.73 16.74 15.92
C ILE A 108 7.24 16.70 16.26
N GLN A 109 6.70 15.52 16.60
CA GLN A 109 5.29 15.34 16.94
C GLN A 109 4.34 15.86 15.84
N PRO A 110 4.50 15.44 14.56
CA PRO A 110 3.65 15.93 13.48
C PRO A 110 2.22 15.42 13.62
N ARG A 111 1.30 15.98 12.85
CA ARG A 111 0.03 15.30 12.55
C ARG A 111 0.29 14.17 11.57
N ILE A 112 -0.37 13.02 11.78
CA ILE A 112 -0.16 11.82 10.97
C ILE A 112 -1.48 11.29 10.46
N PHE A 113 -1.53 11.04 9.16
CA PHE A 113 -2.56 10.24 8.51
C PHE A 113 -2.08 8.79 8.50
N CYS A 114 -2.58 8.03 9.48
CA CYS A 114 -2.19 6.65 9.72
C CYS A 114 -2.91 5.71 8.75
N LEU A 115 -2.20 4.78 8.15
CA LEU A 115 -2.78 3.83 7.19
C LEU A 115 -3.71 2.80 7.84
N SER A 116 -3.54 2.53 9.14
CA SER A 116 -4.35 1.57 9.91
C SER A 116 -4.43 1.94 11.39
N GLU A 117 -5.35 1.30 12.13
CA GLU A 117 -5.41 1.42 13.59
C GLU A 117 -4.17 0.84 14.28
N GLY A 118 -3.56 -0.24 13.72
CA GLY A 118 -2.29 -0.78 14.21
C GLY A 118 -1.18 0.27 14.15
N ILE A 119 -0.97 0.87 12.98
CA ILE A 119 0.00 1.96 12.78
C ILE A 119 -0.29 3.16 13.70
N LYS A 120 -1.57 3.56 13.85
CA LYS A 120 -1.96 4.63 14.79
C LYS A 120 -1.55 4.31 16.22
N LYS A 121 -1.73 3.05 16.65
CA LYS A 121 -1.30 2.59 17.96
C LYS A 121 0.22 2.70 18.15
N VAL A 122 1.01 2.33 17.12
CA VAL A 122 2.47 2.48 17.13
C VAL A 122 2.87 3.94 17.35
N TYR A 123 2.34 4.87 16.58
CA TYR A 123 2.64 6.29 16.76
C TYR A 123 2.25 6.81 18.15
N ASN A 124 1.11 6.38 18.67
CA ASN A 124 0.66 6.82 19.99
C ASN A 124 1.50 6.23 21.12
N VAL A 125 1.74 4.91 21.12
CA VAL A 125 2.35 4.20 22.25
C VAL A 125 3.87 4.25 22.18
N LEU A 126 4.46 3.97 20.99
CA LEU A 126 5.91 3.87 20.85
C LEU A 126 6.57 5.24 20.64
N MET A 127 5.94 6.11 19.84
CA MET A 127 6.50 7.43 19.51
C MET A 127 5.87 8.57 20.33
N ASN A 128 4.99 8.26 21.31
CA ASN A 128 4.33 9.21 22.20
C ASN A 128 3.60 10.36 21.49
N ILE A 129 3.09 10.14 20.26
CA ILE A 129 2.34 11.17 19.55
C ILE A 129 0.91 11.21 20.09
N PRO A 130 0.39 12.38 20.50
CA PRO A 130 -0.95 12.52 21.03
C PRO A 130 -2.04 12.04 20.06
N LYS A 131 -3.07 11.35 20.57
CA LYS A 131 -4.16 10.76 19.77
C LYS A 131 -4.88 11.77 18.88
N GLU A 132 -5.00 13.00 19.32
CA GLU A 132 -5.63 14.11 18.58
C GLU A 132 -4.85 14.56 17.35
N LYS A 133 -3.60 14.11 17.21
CA LYS A 133 -2.77 14.33 16.00
C LYS A 133 -2.79 13.14 15.04
N LEU A 134 -3.47 12.04 15.38
CA LEU A 134 -3.47 10.78 14.64
C LEU A 134 -4.84 10.53 14.01
N PHE A 135 -4.88 10.45 12.69
CA PHE A 135 -6.10 10.30 11.89
C PHE A 135 -5.97 9.06 11.01
N ILE A 136 -7.02 8.25 10.90
CA ILE A 136 -7.00 7.08 10.00
C ILE A 136 -7.31 7.53 8.57
N SER A 137 -6.37 7.27 7.67
CA SER A 137 -6.50 7.50 6.23
C SER A 137 -5.86 6.34 5.47
N PRO A 138 -6.63 5.30 5.13
CA PRO A 138 -6.12 4.15 4.39
C PRO A 138 -5.61 4.53 2.99
N ASN A 139 -4.77 3.68 2.40
CA ASN A 139 -4.48 3.75 0.98
C ASN A 139 -5.73 3.34 0.17
N GLY A 140 -5.81 3.81 -1.06
CA GLY A 140 -6.82 3.42 -2.03
C GLY A 140 -6.22 2.70 -3.23
N VAL A 141 -7.10 2.30 -4.15
CA VAL A 141 -6.80 1.74 -5.46
C VAL A 141 -7.70 2.38 -6.50
N ASN A 142 -7.25 2.50 -7.74
CA ASN A 142 -8.10 2.91 -8.85
C ASN A 142 -8.84 1.67 -9.38
N CYS A 143 -10.03 1.38 -8.83
CA CYS A 143 -10.82 0.20 -9.22
C CYS A 143 -11.15 0.19 -10.71
N SER A 144 -11.44 1.35 -11.31
CA SER A 144 -11.83 1.47 -12.71
C SER A 144 -10.70 1.14 -13.70
N ALA A 145 -9.45 1.10 -13.25
CA ALA A 145 -8.31 0.73 -14.09
C ALA A 145 -8.25 -0.78 -14.36
N PHE A 146 -8.83 -1.60 -13.48
CA PHE A 146 -8.72 -3.06 -13.56
C PHE A 146 -9.80 -3.67 -14.43
N ARG A 147 -9.38 -4.57 -15.32
CA ARG A 147 -10.29 -5.47 -16.00
C ARG A 147 -10.75 -6.56 -15.03
N SER A 148 -11.98 -7.04 -15.20
CA SER A 148 -12.49 -8.23 -14.51
C SER A 148 -12.98 -9.28 -15.50
N THR A 149 -12.88 -10.57 -15.14
CA THR A 149 -13.43 -11.70 -15.88
C THR A 149 -13.95 -12.78 -14.95
N ASN A 150 -15.06 -13.41 -15.31
CA ASN A 150 -15.60 -14.57 -14.60
C ASN A 150 -15.05 -15.90 -15.14
N THR A 151 -14.25 -15.87 -16.21
CA THR A 151 -13.64 -17.03 -16.86
C THR A 151 -12.14 -16.84 -17.05
N PRO A 152 -11.34 -16.85 -15.94
CA PRO A 152 -9.91 -16.61 -16.02
C PRO A 152 -9.17 -17.76 -16.72
N HIS A 153 -8.20 -17.44 -17.57
CA HIS A 153 -7.41 -18.43 -18.29
C HIS A 153 -6.48 -19.25 -17.37
N HIS A 154 -6.11 -18.69 -16.23
CA HIS A 154 -5.22 -19.28 -15.24
C HIS A 154 -5.94 -19.49 -13.90
N ALA A 155 -7.18 -20.02 -13.97
CA ALA A 155 -8.01 -20.28 -12.79
C ALA A 155 -7.33 -21.22 -11.77
N ASP A 156 -6.48 -22.13 -12.26
CA ASP A 156 -5.71 -23.10 -11.46
C ASP A 156 -4.43 -22.53 -10.86
N ARG A 157 -4.10 -21.25 -11.11
CA ARG A 157 -2.87 -20.60 -10.69
C ARG A 157 -3.12 -19.47 -9.70
N SER A 158 -2.21 -19.36 -8.75
CA SER A 158 -2.11 -18.22 -7.83
C SER A 158 -0.98 -17.31 -8.25
N ILE A 159 -1.10 -16.00 -7.99
CA ILE A 159 -0.08 -15.01 -8.34
C ILE A 159 0.51 -14.36 -7.09
N TYR A 160 1.83 -14.31 -6.99
CA TYR A 160 2.56 -13.51 -6.03
C TYR A 160 3.16 -12.29 -6.75
N LEU A 161 2.45 -11.19 -6.74
CA LEU A 161 2.81 -9.97 -7.45
C LEU A 161 3.44 -8.97 -6.48
N ALA A 162 4.75 -8.87 -6.48
CA ALA A 162 5.50 -7.93 -5.65
C ALA A 162 6.95 -7.83 -6.11
N LYS A 163 7.67 -6.79 -5.66
CA LYS A 163 9.13 -6.81 -5.69
C LYS A 163 9.63 -8.09 -5.01
N ILE A 164 10.52 -8.80 -5.65
CA ILE A 164 11.08 -10.04 -5.11
C ILE A 164 12.27 -9.65 -4.23
N ASP A 165 12.02 -9.58 -2.93
CA ASP A 165 12.99 -9.15 -1.93
C ASP A 165 12.88 -9.97 -0.62
N TYR A 166 13.83 -9.75 0.29
CA TYR A 166 13.93 -10.50 1.55
C TYR A 166 12.65 -10.41 2.39
N ARG A 167 12.00 -9.26 2.43
CA ARG A 167 10.76 -9.01 3.18
C ARG A 167 9.58 -9.78 2.60
N LYS A 168 9.54 -9.96 1.30
CA LYS A 168 8.46 -10.68 0.61
C LYS A 168 8.63 -12.20 0.62
N ARG A 169 9.83 -12.71 0.91
CA ARG A 169 10.13 -14.14 1.15
C ARG A 169 9.76 -15.12 0.04
N GLN A 170 9.58 -14.65 -1.22
CA GLN A 170 9.11 -15.49 -2.33
C GLN A 170 9.96 -16.75 -2.54
N HIS A 171 11.28 -16.69 -2.29
CA HIS A 171 12.20 -17.82 -2.43
C HIS A 171 11.83 -19.02 -1.55
N LEU A 172 11.07 -18.83 -0.46
CA LEU A 172 10.64 -19.91 0.45
C LEU A 172 9.50 -20.76 -0.15
N PHE A 173 8.75 -20.21 -1.12
CA PHE A 173 7.49 -20.80 -1.57
C PHE A 173 7.55 -21.34 -3.00
N GLN A 174 8.74 -21.36 -3.62
CA GLN A 174 8.92 -21.74 -5.03
C GLN A 174 8.73 -23.24 -5.33
N SER A 175 8.54 -24.06 -4.31
CA SER A 175 8.15 -25.48 -4.46
C SER A 175 6.64 -25.66 -4.61
N ILE A 176 5.82 -24.61 -4.44
CA ILE A 176 4.38 -24.66 -4.69
C ILE A 176 4.15 -24.45 -6.20
N ASP A 177 3.89 -25.52 -6.91
CA ASP A 177 3.83 -25.54 -8.39
C ASP A 177 2.74 -24.63 -8.97
N SER A 178 1.64 -24.43 -8.23
CA SER A 178 0.52 -23.57 -8.65
C SER A 178 0.74 -22.09 -8.35
N LEU A 179 1.86 -21.69 -7.70
CA LEU A 179 2.17 -20.32 -7.35
C LEU A 179 3.16 -19.70 -8.34
N TYR A 180 2.74 -18.63 -9.00
CA TYR A 180 3.51 -17.89 -9.99
C TYR A 180 3.95 -16.54 -9.45
N TYR A 181 5.08 -16.01 -9.93
CA TYR A 181 5.73 -14.82 -9.39
C TYR A 181 5.92 -13.75 -10.47
N ALA A 182 5.55 -12.51 -10.15
CA ALA A 182 5.84 -11.37 -11.01
C ALA A 182 6.40 -10.20 -10.20
N GLY A 183 7.46 -9.57 -10.70
CA GLY A 183 8.11 -8.43 -10.07
C GLY A 183 9.61 -8.38 -10.32
N ASN A 184 10.23 -7.23 -10.02
CA ASN A 184 11.68 -7.09 -10.15
C ASN A 184 12.42 -7.85 -9.05
N ILE A 185 13.48 -8.58 -9.44
CA ILE A 185 14.26 -9.45 -8.55
C ILE A 185 15.38 -8.65 -7.89
N VAL A 186 15.44 -8.71 -6.56
CA VAL A 186 16.52 -8.17 -5.72
C VAL A 186 17.07 -9.24 -4.76
N ASP A 187 16.27 -10.26 -4.43
CA ASP A 187 16.69 -11.39 -3.61
C ASP A 187 17.38 -12.44 -4.47
N GLU A 188 18.69 -12.59 -4.29
CA GLU A 188 19.54 -13.52 -5.05
C GLU A 188 19.20 -15.00 -4.79
N ARG A 189 18.44 -15.31 -3.72
CA ARG A 189 17.98 -16.67 -3.40
C ARG A 189 16.80 -17.12 -4.27
N PHE A 190 16.17 -16.19 -4.98
CA PHE A 190 15.03 -16.47 -5.84
C PHE A 190 15.49 -17.15 -7.15
N ASP A 191 14.93 -18.33 -7.44
CA ASP A 191 15.19 -19.07 -8.67
C ASP A 191 14.25 -18.59 -9.78
N LYS A 192 14.79 -17.80 -10.73
CA LYS A 192 14.03 -17.24 -11.84
C LYS A 192 13.58 -18.28 -12.90
N GLU A 193 14.08 -19.51 -12.82
CA GLU A 193 13.67 -20.59 -13.72
C GLU A 193 12.36 -21.27 -13.26
N LYS A 194 11.87 -20.93 -12.05
CA LYS A 194 10.67 -21.51 -11.45
C LYS A 194 9.50 -20.52 -11.39
N ASN A 195 8.50 -20.73 -12.25
CA ASN A 195 7.22 -20.01 -12.23
C ASN A 195 7.33 -18.47 -12.22
N TYR A 196 8.44 -17.93 -12.75
CA TYR A 196 8.66 -16.50 -12.85
C TYR A 196 8.13 -15.95 -14.16
N LEU A 197 7.30 -14.91 -14.08
CA LEU A 197 6.58 -14.30 -15.20
C LEU A 197 7.23 -12.99 -15.67
N GLY A 198 8.36 -12.61 -15.07
CA GLY A 198 9.00 -11.34 -15.37
C GLY A 198 8.43 -10.18 -14.59
N GLU A 199 8.84 -9.00 -14.97
CA GLU A 199 8.35 -7.73 -14.42
C GLU A 199 7.17 -7.23 -15.25
N TRP A 200 6.07 -6.89 -14.58
CA TRP A 200 4.85 -6.42 -15.23
C TRP A 200 4.79 -4.90 -15.26
N SER A 201 4.42 -4.32 -16.41
CA SER A 201 4.02 -2.92 -16.45
C SER A 201 2.64 -2.73 -15.78
N LYS A 202 2.29 -1.49 -15.45
CA LYS A 202 0.97 -1.20 -14.88
C LYS A 202 -0.17 -1.55 -15.83
N GLU A 203 -0.01 -1.27 -17.11
CA GLU A 203 -1.01 -1.59 -18.15
C GLU A 203 -1.21 -3.09 -18.27
N PHE A 204 -0.11 -3.87 -18.21
CA PHE A 204 -0.19 -5.33 -18.22
C PHE A 204 -0.88 -5.85 -16.96
N LEU A 205 -0.54 -5.31 -15.78
CA LEU A 205 -1.16 -5.65 -14.51
C LEU A 205 -2.67 -5.42 -14.55
N TYR A 206 -3.12 -4.24 -14.97
CA TYR A 206 -4.53 -3.88 -15.03
C TYR A 206 -5.36 -4.83 -15.93
N SER A 207 -4.74 -5.31 -17.00
CA SER A 207 -5.42 -6.19 -17.97
C SER A 207 -5.35 -7.67 -17.61
N ASN A 208 -4.31 -8.11 -16.89
CA ASN A 208 -3.99 -9.54 -16.75
C ASN A 208 -4.12 -10.09 -15.33
N LEU A 209 -4.18 -9.25 -14.28
CA LEU A 209 -4.27 -9.74 -12.90
C LEU A 209 -5.53 -10.61 -12.71
N THR A 210 -6.65 -10.22 -13.32
CA THR A 210 -7.92 -10.95 -13.28
C THR A 210 -7.86 -12.38 -13.86
N GLU A 211 -6.82 -12.71 -14.64
CA GLU A 211 -6.67 -14.02 -15.28
C GLU A 211 -6.20 -15.12 -14.32
N TYR A 212 -5.84 -14.78 -13.08
CA TYR A 212 -5.42 -15.71 -12.04
C TYR A 212 -6.55 -16.02 -11.06
N GLY A 213 -6.39 -17.10 -10.31
CA GLY A 213 -7.42 -17.54 -9.37
C GLY A 213 -7.46 -16.72 -8.08
N ASN A 214 -6.30 -16.38 -7.51
CA ASN A 214 -6.16 -15.54 -6.32
C ASN A 214 -4.76 -14.92 -6.24
N LEU A 215 -4.60 -13.95 -5.32
CA LEU A 215 -3.30 -13.34 -4.98
C LEU A 215 -2.73 -13.93 -3.69
N VAL A 216 -1.41 -14.10 -3.65
CA VAL A 216 -0.66 -14.52 -2.46
C VAL A 216 0.33 -13.42 -2.08
N LEU A 217 0.37 -13.02 -0.80
CA LEU A 217 1.31 -12.06 -0.24
C LEU A 217 1.76 -12.49 1.15
N LEU A 218 2.80 -13.32 1.22
CA LEU A 218 3.32 -13.90 2.46
C LEU A 218 4.52 -13.11 3.01
N SER A 219 4.47 -11.79 2.94
CA SER A 219 5.50 -10.89 3.45
C SER A 219 5.57 -10.90 4.98
N ASP A 220 6.72 -10.53 5.54
CA ASP A 220 6.92 -10.43 6.98
C ASP A 220 6.76 -9.01 7.54
N GLY A 221 6.26 -8.08 6.70
CA GLY A 221 5.95 -6.72 7.11
C GLY A 221 5.30 -5.92 5.99
N GLU A 222 4.18 -5.27 6.28
CA GLU A 222 3.44 -4.37 5.38
C GLU A 222 2.85 -3.20 6.16
N ALA A 223 2.80 -2.03 5.54
CA ALA A 223 2.07 -0.91 6.11
C ALA A 223 0.57 -0.98 5.75
N HIS A 224 0.27 -1.01 4.47
CA HIS A 224 -1.05 -1.29 3.89
C HIS A 224 -0.84 -1.69 2.42
N PRO A 225 -0.80 -2.99 2.11
CA PRO A 225 -0.31 -3.48 0.83
C PRO A 225 -1.27 -3.15 -0.32
N LEU A 226 -0.83 -2.28 -1.24
CA LEU A 226 -1.62 -1.88 -2.43
C LEU A 226 -2.03 -3.09 -3.26
N VAL A 227 -1.15 -4.07 -3.40
CA VAL A 227 -1.41 -5.25 -4.24
C VAL A 227 -2.61 -6.07 -3.78
N CYS A 228 -2.98 -6.05 -2.49
CA CYS A 228 -4.20 -6.70 -2.01
C CYS A 228 -5.45 -5.97 -2.51
N MET A 229 -5.44 -4.63 -2.51
CA MET A 229 -6.54 -3.83 -3.05
C MET A 229 -6.62 -3.93 -4.57
N GLU A 230 -5.47 -3.99 -5.26
CA GLU A 230 -5.37 -4.26 -6.69
C GLU A 230 -5.96 -5.65 -7.03
N ALA A 231 -5.71 -6.67 -6.19
CA ALA A 231 -6.30 -8.00 -6.33
C ALA A 231 -7.83 -7.95 -6.22
N PHE A 232 -8.37 -7.27 -5.20
CA PHE A 232 -9.83 -7.13 -5.06
C PHE A 232 -10.44 -6.38 -6.25
N ALA A 233 -9.80 -5.32 -6.74
CA ALA A 233 -10.25 -4.59 -7.92
C ALA A 233 -10.24 -5.44 -9.20
N ALA A 234 -9.43 -6.49 -9.26
CA ALA A 234 -9.40 -7.49 -10.34
C ALA A 234 -10.30 -8.71 -10.07
N GLY A 235 -11.05 -8.74 -8.96
CA GLY A 235 -11.94 -9.83 -8.56
C GLY A 235 -11.23 -11.03 -7.92
N LEU A 236 -10.00 -10.86 -7.39
CA LEU A 236 -9.23 -11.92 -6.77
C LEU A 236 -9.32 -11.87 -5.24
N GLY A 237 -9.54 -13.03 -4.61
CA GLY A 237 -9.30 -13.21 -3.20
C GLY A 237 -7.80 -13.16 -2.87
N VAL A 238 -7.47 -13.04 -1.57
CA VAL A 238 -6.09 -12.88 -1.13
C VAL A 238 -5.72 -13.87 -0.02
N VAL A 239 -4.47 -14.36 -0.06
CA VAL A 239 -3.83 -15.08 1.02
C VAL A 239 -2.68 -14.22 1.54
N VAL A 240 -2.77 -13.79 2.79
CA VAL A 240 -1.81 -12.86 3.41
C VAL A 240 -1.29 -13.41 4.73
N THR A 241 -0.18 -12.88 5.22
CA THR A 241 0.24 -13.10 6.61
C THR A 241 -0.50 -12.17 7.56
N GLU A 242 -0.31 -12.38 8.87
CA GLU A 242 -0.81 -11.47 9.91
C GLU A 242 -0.34 -10.02 9.71
N TRP A 243 0.81 -9.82 9.06
CA TRP A 243 1.39 -8.50 8.77
C TRP A 243 0.79 -7.83 7.54
N GLY A 244 0.15 -8.58 6.64
CA GLY A 244 -0.48 -8.07 5.41
C GLY A 244 -1.97 -7.77 5.53
N LYS A 245 -2.60 -8.02 6.70
CA LYS A 245 -4.06 -7.96 6.87
C LYS A 245 -4.64 -6.58 7.22
N ALA A 246 -3.81 -5.53 7.34
CA ALA A 246 -4.28 -4.21 7.72
C ALA A 246 -5.49 -3.74 6.90
N ASN A 247 -6.56 -3.29 7.57
CA ASN A 247 -7.84 -2.85 7.01
C ASN A 247 -8.65 -3.91 6.23
N LEU A 248 -8.22 -5.17 6.23
CA LEU A 248 -8.97 -6.26 5.63
C LEU A 248 -10.02 -6.80 6.60
N ASP A 249 -11.20 -7.11 6.08
CA ASP A 249 -12.25 -7.81 6.81
C ASP A 249 -11.97 -9.33 6.78
N VAL A 250 -11.26 -9.80 7.80
CA VAL A 250 -10.78 -11.19 7.88
C VAL A 250 -11.90 -12.22 8.04
N ASP A 251 -13.15 -11.80 8.24
CA ASP A 251 -14.31 -12.69 8.28
C ASP A 251 -14.79 -13.05 6.85
N LYS A 252 -14.29 -12.37 5.83
CA LYS A 252 -14.57 -12.67 4.43
C LYS A 252 -13.83 -13.92 3.97
N LYS A 253 -14.54 -14.90 3.39
CA LYS A 253 -13.97 -16.19 2.99
C LYS A 253 -12.93 -16.11 1.86
N PHE A 254 -12.94 -15.03 1.08
CA PHE A 254 -11.92 -14.74 0.06
C PHE A 254 -10.65 -14.06 0.64
N ILE A 255 -10.58 -13.87 1.96
CA ILE A 255 -9.40 -13.36 2.67
C ILE A 255 -8.91 -14.45 3.62
N THR A 256 -7.76 -15.02 3.34
CA THR A 256 -7.11 -16.04 4.17
C THR A 256 -5.90 -15.43 4.85
N VAL A 257 -5.85 -15.50 6.19
CA VAL A 257 -4.70 -15.03 6.98
C VAL A 257 -3.89 -16.22 7.46
N ILE A 258 -2.64 -16.26 7.06
CA ILE A 258 -1.68 -17.30 7.46
C ILE A 258 -0.97 -16.85 8.75
N PRO A 259 -1.12 -17.62 9.84
CA PRO A 259 -0.35 -17.37 11.07
C PRO A 259 1.15 -17.57 10.82
N GLU A 260 2.00 -16.69 11.37
CA GLU A 260 3.46 -16.72 11.15
C GLU A 260 4.09 -18.07 11.52
N LYS A 261 3.56 -18.76 12.52
CA LYS A 261 4.04 -20.10 12.93
C LYS A 261 3.92 -21.19 11.84
N HIS A 262 3.08 -20.97 10.82
CA HIS A 262 2.88 -21.89 9.68
C HIS A 262 3.57 -21.43 8.40
N ILE A 263 4.37 -20.38 8.44
CA ILE A 263 4.99 -19.80 7.23
C ILE A 263 5.97 -20.76 6.52
N ASN A 264 6.54 -21.71 7.25
CA ASN A 264 7.46 -22.71 6.70
C ASN A 264 6.78 -24.08 6.46
N ASP A 265 5.49 -24.20 6.69
CA ASP A 265 4.70 -25.40 6.46
C ASP A 265 4.09 -25.33 5.04
N LEU A 266 4.84 -25.80 4.06
CA LEU A 266 4.47 -25.69 2.64
C LEU A 266 3.20 -26.47 2.29
N GLU A 267 2.95 -27.59 2.92
CA GLU A 267 1.74 -28.40 2.70
C GLU A 267 0.50 -27.64 3.21
N PHE A 268 0.58 -27.05 4.39
CA PHE A 268 -0.47 -26.20 4.94
C PHE A 268 -0.70 -24.96 4.07
N LEU A 269 0.38 -24.29 3.62
CA LEU A 269 0.28 -23.10 2.75
C LEU A 269 -0.40 -23.45 1.43
N GLU A 270 0.01 -24.53 0.77
CA GLU A 270 -0.58 -24.94 -0.50
C GLU A 270 -2.07 -25.26 -0.33
N TYR A 271 -2.45 -25.96 0.72
CA TYR A 271 -3.85 -26.23 1.04
C TYR A 271 -4.68 -24.95 1.19
N GLU A 272 -4.22 -23.98 1.98
CA GLU A 272 -4.95 -22.74 2.22
C GLU A 272 -4.97 -21.83 0.96
N ILE A 273 -3.91 -21.85 0.15
CA ILE A 273 -3.85 -21.13 -1.13
C ILE A 273 -4.88 -21.68 -2.11
N VAL A 274 -4.94 -23.01 -2.26
CA VAL A 274 -5.90 -23.69 -3.16
C VAL A 274 -7.32 -23.42 -2.72
N LYS A 275 -7.62 -23.61 -1.44
CA LYS A 275 -8.94 -23.36 -0.86
C LYS A 275 -9.43 -21.92 -1.05
N ASN A 276 -8.55 -20.93 -0.84
CA ASN A 276 -8.86 -19.52 -1.10
C ASN A 276 -9.11 -19.28 -2.59
N ARG A 277 -8.30 -19.88 -3.47
CA ARG A 277 -8.43 -19.78 -4.92
C ARG A 277 -9.78 -20.32 -5.42
N GLU A 278 -10.19 -21.48 -4.96
CA GLU A 278 -11.48 -22.08 -5.31
C GLU A 278 -12.65 -21.18 -4.88
N TYR A 279 -12.59 -20.61 -3.68
CA TYR A 279 -13.61 -19.65 -3.25
C TYR A 279 -13.60 -18.39 -4.11
N SER A 280 -12.43 -17.81 -4.36
CA SER A 280 -12.23 -16.59 -5.14
C SER A 280 -12.85 -16.68 -6.54
N ILE A 281 -12.58 -17.78 -7.26
CA ILE A 281 -13.08 -17.98 -8.63
C ILE A 281 -14.60 -17.96 -8.67
N ASN A 282 -15.25 -18.54 -7.68
CA ASN A 282 -16.70 -18.67 -7.63
C ASN A 282 -17.44 -17.43 -7.05
N HIS A 283 -16.70 -16.43 -6.52
CA HIS A 283 -17.28 -15.29 -5.81
C HIS A 283 -16.69 -13.94 -6.27
N ARG A 284 -16.31 -13.83 -7.54
CA ARG A 284 -15.65 -12.63 -8.08
C ARG A 284 -16.49 -11.36 -7.95
N GLU A 285 -17.79 -11.45 -8.13
CA GLU A 285 -18.70 -10.30 -7.96
C GLU A 285 -18.69 -9.79 -6.50
N GLU A 286 -18.75 -10.70 -5.50
CA GLU A 286 -18.64 -10.32 -4.09
C GLU A 286 -17.30 -9.62 -3.79
N ILE A 287 -16.21 -10.07 -4.43
CA ILE A 287 -14.88 -9.49 -4.25
C ILE A 287 -14.79 -8.11 -4.89
N LEU A 288 -15.35 -7.94 -6.09
CA LEU A 288 -15.41 -6.64 -6.76
C LEU A 288 -16.24 -5.62 -5.96
N ASP A 289 -17.40 -6.02 -5.44
CA ASP A 289 -18.21 -5.16 -4.55
C ASP A 289 -17.43 -4.76 -3.30
N TYR A 290 -16.66 -5.70 -2.74
CA TYR A 290 -15.81 -5.40 -1.59
C TYR A 290 -14.68 -4.42 -1.91
N ALA A 291 -14.14 -4.43 -3.14
CA ALA A 291 -13.08 -3.53 -3.59
C ALA A 291 -13.50 -2.05 -3.56
N GLU A 292 -14.79 -1.76 -3.78
CA GLU A 292 -15.34 -0.40 -3.84
C GLU A 292 -15.01 0.45 -2.61
N LYS A 293 -14.92 -0.16 -1.43
CA LYS A 293 -14.56 0.57 -0.21
C LYS A 293 -13.12 1.11 -0.23
N PHE A 294 -12.25 0.54 -1.07
CA PHE A 294 -10.88 0.96 -1.27
C PHE A 294 -10.69 1.85 -2.50
N ASP A 295 -11.75 2.09 -3.29
CA ASP A 295 -11.64 3.02 -4.42
C ASP A 295 -11.16 4.39 -3.94
N TRP A 296 -10.22 5.00 -4.68
CA TRP A 296 -9.63 6.28 -4.28
C TRP A 296 -10.66 7.39 -4.09
N ILE A 297 -11.73 7.41 -4.89
CA ILE A 297 -12.81 8.39 -4.72
C ILE A 297 -13.47 8.23 -3.36
N ASN A 298 -13.75 6.98 -2.95
CA ASN A 298 -14.34 6.67 -1.66
C ASN A 298 -13.38 6.95 -0.49
N ILE A 299 -12.11 6.60 -0.62
CA ILE A 299 -11.09 6.92 0.39
C ILE A 299 -10.93 8.43 0.56
N VAL A 300 -10.84 9.19 -0.52
CA VAL A 300 -10.71 10.65 -0.46
C VAL A 300 -11.94 11.27 0.18
N ARG A 301 -13.14 10.87 -0.24
CA ARG A 301 -14.41 11.42 0.25
C ARG A 301 -14.67 11.10 1.72
N ASN A 302 -14.41 9.85 2.14
CA ASN A 302 -14.85 9.33 3.44
C ASN A 302 -13.77 9.43 4.53
N HIS A 303 -12.49 9.53 4.14
CA HIS A 303 -11.38 9.54 5.10
C HIS A 303 -10.47 10.77 4.94
N TYR A 304 -9.95 11.01 3.74
CA TYR A 304 -8.90 11.99 3.54
C TYR A 304 -9.38 13.42 3.75
N ILE A 305 -10.43 13.85 3.05
CA ILE A 305 -10.97 15.21 3.17
C ILE A 305 -11.53 15.49 4.58
N PRO A 306 -12.32 14.59 5.19
CA PRO A 306 -12.76 14.78 6.56
C PRO A 306 -11.61 14.89 7.58
N ASN A 307 -10.49 14.21 7.33
CA ASN A 307 -9.31 14.34 8.20
C ASN A 307 -8.61 15.69 8.03
N ILE A 308 -8.51 16.22 6.78
CA ILE A 308 -8.02 17.59 6.55
C ILE A 308 -8.89 18.63 7.28
N GLU A 309 -10.21 18.50 7.21
CA GLU A 309 -11.15 19.39 7.89
C GLU A 309 -10.95 19.39 9.41
N LYS A 310 -10.70 18.21 10.01
CA LYS A 310 -10.35 18.09 11.43
C LYS A 310 -9.01 18.76 11.77
N VAL A 311 -8.05 18.78 10.82
CA VAL A 311 -6.77 19.50 11.01
C VAL A 311 -6.99 21.00 11.05
N PHE A 312 -7.94 21.55 10.27
CA PHE A 312 -8.29 22.99 10.29
C PHE A 312 -9.07 23.42 11.54
N SER A 313 -9.84 22.48 12.11
CA SER A 313 -10.72 22.78 13.26
C SER A 313 -9.99 22.85 14.60
N LYS A 314 -8.69 22.59 14.64
CA LYS A 314 -7.81 22.57 15.83
C LYS A 314 -6.68 23.58 15.70
#